data_81e7e1d6c5ff0a4661ea6187ca0c77a2
#
_entry.id   81e7e1d6c5ff0a4661ea6187ca0c77a2
#
_cell.length_a   1.000
_cell.length_b   1.000
_cell.length_c   1.000
_cell.angle_alpha   90.00
_cell.angle_beta   90.00
_cell.angle_gamma   90.00
#
_symmetry.space_group_name_H-M   'P 1'
#
loop_
_entity.id
_entity.type
_entity.pdbx_description
1 polymer ?
#
loop_
_entity_poly.entity_id
_entity_poly.type
_entity_poly.pdbx_seq_one_letter_code
_entity_poly.pdbx_strand_id
1 'polypeptide(L)'
;MRIIKVSNVEKFAAKILPKQPQNNKTIVESILKDVKKNGDTAIKKYEKKFSKANISSLCVSKNEIKNAYSKVSKTELNALRLAKAKLGKTESSVKSLLKNKTINQDGIKITKKFIPIQSVGCYIPGGLAKYPSSVIMSVVPAKIAGVKRIVVVSPPNSN
;
A
#
# COMPACT_ATOMS: atom_id res chain seq x y z
N MET A 1 -18.88 -7.71 29.01
CA MET A 1 -18.68 -6.31 28.57
C MET A 1 -18.50 -5.45 29.82
N ARG A 2 -17.39 -4.70 29.94
CA ARG A 2 -17.13 -3.87 31.13
C ARG A 2 -17.61 -2.43 30.84
N ILE A 3 -18.61 -1.98 31.56
CA ILE A 3 -19.13 -0.60 31.44
C ILE A 3 -18.31 0.28 32.40
N ILE A 4 -17.70 1.35 31.86
CA ILE A 4 -16.91 2.31 32.65
C ILE A 4 -17.71 3.62 32.69
N LYS A 5 -17.98 4.09 33.91
CA LYS A 5 -18.61 5.40 34.13
C LYS A 5 -17.51 6.47 34.15
N VAL A 6 -17.57 7.41 33.21
CA VAL A 6 -16.56 8.47 33.04
C VAL A 6 -17.12 9.78 33.57
N SER A 7 -16.51 10.32 34.63
CA SER A 7 -16.87 11.62 35.22
C SER A 7 -16.18 12.82 34.56
N ASN A 8 -15.02 12.58 33.92
CA ASN A 8 -14.30 13.61 33.17
C ASN A 8 -13.76 12.98 31.87
N VAL A 9 -14.37 13.36 30.75
CA VAL A 9 -14.09 12.78 29.42
C VAL A 9 -12.68 13.13 28.95
N GLU A 10 -12.20 14.35 29.16
CA GLU A 10 -10.86 14.80 28.73
C GLU A 10 -9.75 14.02 29.45
N LYS A 11 -9.88 13.88 30.78
CA LYS A 11 -8.92 13.15 31.62
C LYS A 11 -8.94 11.66 31.28
N PHE A 12 -10.10 11.09 30.97
CA PHE A 12 -10.21 9.72 30.53
C PHE A 12 -9.62 9.52 29.13
N ALA A 13 -9.91 10.40 28.17
CA ALA A 13 -9.33 10.37 26.83
C ALA A 13 -7.81 10.47 26.87
N ALA A 14 -7.24 11.39 27.67
CA ALA A 14 -5.79 11.49 27.83
C ALA A 14 -5.14 10.22 28.42
N LYS A 15 -5.88 9.43 29.20
CA LYS A 15 -5.41 8.17 29.79
C LYS A 15 -5.41 7.02 28.79
N ILE A 16 -6.38 6.99 27.85
CA ILE A 16 -6.52 5.91 26.87
C ILE A 16 -5.85 6.22 25.54
N LEU A 17 -5.60 7.49 25.23
CA LEU A 17 -4.80 7.85 24.05
C LEU A 17 -3.40 7.28 24.20
N PRO A 18 -2.95 6.46 23.23
CA PRO A 18 -1.60 5.92 23.27
C PRO A 18 -0.61 7.08 23.24
N LYS A 19 0.22 7.20 24.29
CA LYS A 19 1.37 8.10 24.26
C LYS A 19 2.23 7.68 23.09
N GLN A 20 2.30 8.50 22.04
CA GLN A 20 3.17 8.19 20.91
C GLN A 20 4.61 8.07 21.43
N PRO A 21 5.25 6.91 21.32
CA PRO A 21 6.62 6.76 21.77
C PRO A 21 7.51 7.63 20.87
N GLN A 22 8.04 8.71 21.40
CA GLN A 22 8.95 9.65 20.70
C GLN A 22 10.16 8.94 20.08
N ASN A 23 10.57 7.80 20.64
CA ASN A 23 11.67 6.98 20.14
C ASN A 23 11.47 6.40 18.74
N ASN A 24 10.22 6.10 18.32
CA ASN A 24 9.97 5.49 17.02
C ASN A 24 10.27 6.46 15.86
N LYS A 25 10.03 7.76 16.04
CA LYS A 25 10.29 8.77 15.02
C LYS A 25 11.78 8.84 14.69
N THR A 26 12.62 8.92 15.70
CA THR A 26 14.09 9.01 15.55
C THR A 26 14.67 7.75 14.88
N ILE A 27 14.14 6.57 15.24
CA ILE A 27 14.56 5.29 14.62
C ILE A 27 14.19 5.27 13.14
N VAL A 28 12.95 5.64 12.80
CA VAL A 28 12.48 5.68 11.41
C VAL A 28 13.29 6.68 10.59
N GLU A 29 13.55 7.88 11.12
CA GLU A 29 14.38 8.89 10.44
C GLU A 29 15.81 8.39 10.19
N SER A 30 16.41 7.66 11.13
CA SER A 30 17.74 7.09 10.95
C SER A 30 17.75 6.03 9.84
N ILE A 31 16.73 5.17 9.78
CA ILE A 31 16.58 4.16 8.74
C ILE A 31 16.41 4.82 7.37
N LEU A 32 15.55 5.84 7.27
CA LEU A 32 15.34 6.57 6.02
C LEU A 32 16.61 7.24 5.50
N LYS A 33 17.40 7.86 6.41
CA LYS A 33 18.71 8.45 6.07
C LYS A 33 19.69 7.39 5.58
N ASP A 34 19.75 6.24 6.26
CA ASP A 34 20.65 5.12 5.87
C ASP A 34 20.25 4.56 4.51
N VAL A 35 18.96 4.29 4.27
CA VAL A 35 18.46 3.82 2.97
C VAL A 35 18.71 4.84 1.87
N LYS A 36 18.49 6.13 2.12
CA LYS A 36 18.79 7.18 1.15
C LYS A 36 20.26 7.23 0.75
N LYS A 37 21.18 6.95 1.69
CA LYS A 37 22.64 6.98 1.48
C LYS A 37 23.15 5.70 0.85
N ASN A 38 22.71 4.54 1.34
CA ASN A 38 23.31 3.23 1.06
C ASN A 38 22.40 2.30 0.22
N GLY A 39 21.20 2.79 -0.19
CA GLY A 39 20.30 2.08 -1.12
C GLY A 39 19.97 0.65 -0.70
N ASP A 40 20.05 -0.25 -1.65
CA ASP A 40 19.68 -1.66 -1.51
C ASP A 40 20.47 -2.39 -0.41
N THR A 41 21.71 -1.99 -0.17
CA THR A 41 22.55 -2.58 0.89
C THR A 41 21.96 -2.30 2.27
N ALA A 42 21.47 -1.08 2.50
CA ALA A 42 20.81 -0.74 3.75
C ALA A 42 19.50 -1.51 3.91
N ILE A 43 18.70 -1.64 2.85
CA ILE A 43 17.45 -2.40 2.89
C ILE A 43 17.71 -3.86 3.28
N LYS A 44 18.66 -4.52 2.62
CA LYS A 44 19.04 -5.91 2.95
C LYS A 44 19.53 -6.07 4.39
N LYS A 45 20.30 -5.09 4.90
CA LYS A 45 20.75 -5.04 6.29
C LYS A 45 19.56 -4.96 7.26
N TYR A 46 18.58 -4.10 6.97
CA TYR A 46 17.39 -3.95 7.82
C TYR A 46 16.45 -5.15 7.72
N GLU A 47 16.27 -5.75 6.55
CA GLU A 47 15.52 -7.00 6.40
C GLU A 47 16.14 -8.13 7.21
N LYS A 48 17.47 -8.29 7.17
CA LYS A 48 18.17 -9.26 8.02
C LYS A 48 17.95 -8.97 9.51
N LYS A 49 17.95 -7.69 9.91
CA LYS A 49 17.78 -7.27 11.32
C LYS A 49 16.35 -7.49 11.83
N PHE A 50 15.34 -7.10 11.07
CA PHE A 50 13.94 -7.06 11.54
C PHE A 50 13.14 -8.29 11.14
N SER A 51 13.26 -8.72 9.87
CA SER A 51 12.54 -9.87 9.33
C SER A 51 13.32 -11.17 9.46
N LYS A 52 14.59 -11.11 9.87
CA LYS A 52 15.55 -12.24 9.88
C LYS A 52 15.70 -12.94 8.52
N ALA A 53 15.25 -12.27 7.45
CA ALA A 53 15.35 -12.77 6.09
C ALA A 53 16.69 -12.40 5.45
N ASN A 54 17.35 -13.38 4.82
CA ASN A 54 18.57 -13.17 4.06
C ASN A 54 18.23 -13.11 2.58
N ILE A 55 17.93 -11.92 2.07
CA ILE A 55 17.50 -11.71 0.69
C ILE A 55 18.68 -11.35 -0.21
N SER A 56 18.83 -12.06 -1.33
CA SER A 56 19.85 -11.78 -2.35
C SER A 56 19.41 -10.64 -3.28
N SER A 57 18.12 -10.59 -3.65
CA SER A 57 17.53 -9.59 -4.51
C SER A 57 16.30 -8.97 -3.87
N LEU A 58 16.11 -7.65 -4.05
CA LEU A 58 14.88 -6.94 -3.64
C LEU A 58 13.76 -7.12 -4.67
N CYS A 59 14.13 -7.44 -5.91
CA CYS A 59 13.18 -7.58 -7.01
C CYS A 59 12.82 -9.04 -7.21
N VAL A 60 11.51 -9.32 -7.19
CA VAL A 60 10.99 -10.65 -7.52
C VAL A 60 11.10 -10.88 -9.03
N SER A 61 11.73 -11.95 -9.44
CA SER A 61 11.92 -12.31 -10.85
C SER A 61 10.63 -12.85 -11.49
N LYS A 62 10.56 -12.80 -12.82
CA LYS A 62 9.44 -13.39 -13.57
C LYS A 62 9.29 -14.90 -13.32
N ASN A 63 10.39 -15.60 -13.11
CA ASN A 63 10.38 -17.04 -12.82
C ASN A 63 9.81 -17.34 -11.43
N GLU A 64 10.16 -16.53 -10.42
CA GLU A 64 9.58 -16.66 -9.09
C GLU A 64 8.05 -16.42 -9.12
N ILE A 65 7.60 -15.41 -9.85
CA ILE A 65 6.16 -15.15 -10.05
C ILE A 65 5.49 -16.35 -10.74
N LYS A 66 6.09 -16.88 -11.80
CA LYS A 66 5.56 -18.07 -12.52
C LYS A 66 5.47 -19.29 -11.60
N ASN A 67 6.52 -19.53 -10.82
CA ASN A 67 6.53 -20.63 -9.85
C ASN A 67 5.51 -20.43 -8.70
N ALA A 68 5.26 -19.19 -8.30
CA ALA A 68 4.20 -18.90 -7.32
C ALA A 68 2.82 -19.26 -7.84
N TYR A 69 2.52 -19.03 -9.12
CA TYR A 69 1.25 -19.42 -9.74
C TYR A 69 0.97 -20.93 -9.66
N SER A 70 1.98 -21.77 -9.82
CA SER A 70 1.82 -23.23 -9.73
C SER A 70 1.56 -23.74 -8.32
N LYS A 71 1.86 -22.92 -7.30
CA LYS A 71 1.65 -23.27 -5.88
C LYS A 71 0.28 -22.82 -5.33
N VAL A 72 -0.49 -22.05 -6.10
CA VAL A 72 -1.81 -21.56 -5.70
C VAL A 72 -2.90 -22.43 -6.31
N SER A 73 -3.87 -22.85 -5.53
CA SER A 73 -4.97 -23.67 -6.00
C SER A 73 -5.84 -22.95 -7.04
N LYS A 74 -6.49 -23.73 -7.95
CA LYS A 74 -7.42 -23.18 -8.95
C LYS A 74 -8.56 -22.39 -8.28
N THR A 75 -9.04 -22.86 -7.13
CA THR A 75 -10.10 -22.20 -6.36
C THR A 75 -9.68 -20.82 -5.88
N GLU A 76 -8.50 -20.71 -5.27
CA GLU A 76 -7.94 -19.44 -4.80
C GLU A 76 -7.69 -18.48 -5.97
N LEU A 77 -7.10 -18.96 -7.06
CA LEU A 77 -6.89 -18.14 -8.26
C LEU A 77 -8.20 -17.60 -8.83
N ASN A 78 -9.26 -18.41 -8.86
CA ASN A 78 -10.57 -17.98 -9.34
C ASN A 78 -11.20 -16.95 -8.40
N ALA A 79 -11.07 -17.12 -7.08
CA ALA A 79 -11.53 -16.14 -6.09
C ALA A 79 -10.83 -14.79 -6.26
N LEU A 80 -9.49 -14.79 -6.44
CA LEU A 80 -8.71 -13.58 -6.67
C LEU A 80 -9.07 -12.90 -8.00
N ARG A 81 -9.29 -13.68 -9.06
CA ARG A 81 -9.75 -13.15 -10.36
C ARG A 81 -11.14 -12.51 -10.25
N LEU A 82 -12.05 -13.15 -9.53
CA LEU A 82 -13.39 -12.61 -9.29
C LEU A 82 -13.35 -11.30 -8.49
N ALA A 83 -12.57 -11.27 -7.41
CA ALA A 83 -12.38 -10.06 -6.60
C ALA A 83 -11.81 -8.91 -7.45
N LYS A 84 -10.75 -9.17 -8.23
CA LYS A 84 -10.18 -8.22 -9.18
C LYS A 84 -11.19 -7.69 -10.18
N ALA A 85 -12.02 -8.58 -10.76
CA ALA A 85 -13.02 -8.22 -11.76
C ALA A 85 -14.13 -7.34 -11.16
N LYS A 86 -14.63 -7.69 -9.97
CA LYS A 86 -15.66 -6.91 -9.28
C LYS A 86 -15.14 -5.52 -8.91
N LEU A 87 -13.98 -5.44 -8.28
CA LEU A 87 -13.36 -4.14 -7.95
C LEU A 87 -13.09 -3.32 -9.21
N GLY A 88 -12.60 -3.97 -10.27
CA GLY A 88 -12.36 -3.30 -11.56
C GLY A 88 -13.60 -2.65 -12.16
N LYS A 89 -14.76 -3.30 -12.07
CA LYS A 89 -16.03 -2.72 -12.51
C LYS A 89 -16.41 -1.49 -11.67
N THR A 90 -16.32 -1.61 -10.35
CA THR A 90 -16.61 -0.49 -9.42
C THR A 90 -15.72 0.71 -9.69
N GLU A 91 -14.40 0.51 -9.73
CA GLU A 91 -13.43 1.58 -9.95
C GLU A 91 -13.56 2.21 -11.36
N SER A 92 -13.90 1.42 -12.37
CA SER A 92 -14.18 1.96 -13.70
C SER A 92 -15.42 2.85 -13.72
N SER A 93 -16.45 2.47 -12.97
CA SER A 93 -17.66 3.30 -12.81
C SER A 93 -17.33 4.61 -12.09
N VAL A 94 -16.56 4.57 -11.01
CA VAL A 94 -16.10 5.77 -10.29
C VAL A 94 -15.28 6.66 -11.22
N LYS A 95 -14.33 6.09 -11.98
CA LYS A 95 -13.51 6.85 -12.95
C LYS A 95 -14.37 7.54 -14.00
N SER A 96 -15.45 6.92 -14.47
CA SER A 96 -16.34 7.51 -15.47
C SER A 96 -17.00 8.81 -15.04
N LEU A 97 -17.11 9.05 -13.72
CA LEU A 97 -17.62 10.28 -13.13
C LEU A 97 -16.57 11.41 -13.13
N LEU A 98 -15.30 11.08 -13.25
CA LEU A 98 -14.18 12.04 -13.22
C LEU A 98 -13.93 12.58 -14.63
N LYS A 99 -14.79 13.49 -15.08
CA LYS A 99 -14.68 14.11 -16.42
C LYS A 99 -13.95 15.44 -16.35
N ASN A 100 -13.07 15.67 -17.34
CA ASN A 100 -12.51 17.00 -17.55
C ASN A 100 -13.64 17.96 -17.97
N LYS A 101 -13.60 19.19 -17.46
CA LYS A 101 -14.60 20.20 -17.77
C LYS A 101 -13.92 21.55 -18.04
N THR A 102 -14.31 22.21 -19.10
CA THR A 102 -13.92 23.59 -19.38
C THR A 102 -15.14 24.49 -19.26
N ILE A 103 -14.98 25.60 -18.58
CA ILE A 103 -16.00 26.65 -18.37
C ILE A 103 -15.40 27.95 -18.91
N ASN A 104 -16.16 28.67 -19.70
CA ASN A 104 -15.83 30.04 -20.14
C ASN A 104 -16.79 31.00 -19.44
N GLN A 105 -16.28 31.93 -18.68
CA GLN A 105 -17.06 32.93 -17.96
C GLN A 105 -16.34 34.24 -17.97
N ASP A 106 -17.02 35.28 -18.46
CA ASP A 106 -16.53 36.66 -18.50
C ASP A 106 -15.14 36.83 -19.14
N GLY A 107 -14.90 36.11 -20.24
CA GLY A 107 -13.61 36.08 -20.92
C GLY A 107 -12.53 35.20 -20.26
N ILE A 108 -12.84 34.58 -19.12
CA ILE A 108 -11.94 33.70 -18.40
C ILE A 108 -12.25 32.24 -18.76
N LYS A 109 -11.22 31.50 -19.20
CA LYS A 109 -11.31 30.07 -19.50
C LYS A 109 -10.76 29.23 -18.33
N ILE A 110 -11.65 28.54 -17.62
CA ILE A 110 -11.29 27.66 -16.50
C ILE A 110 -11.38 26.20 -16.95
N THR A 111 -10.30 25.44 -16.83
CA THR A 111 -10.30 24.01 -17.17
C THR A 111 -9.96 23.16 -15.95
N LYS A 112 -10.92 22.32 -15.53
CA LYS A 112 -10.72 21.28 -14.51
C LYS A 112 -10.25 20.02 -15.22
N LYS A 113 -9.08 19.48 -14.81
CA LYS A 113 -8.50 18.26 -15.36
C LYS A 113 -8.27 17.23 -14.26
N PHE A 114 -8.55 15.97 -14.57
CA PHE A 114 -8.15 14.82 -13.76
C PHE A 114 -6.95 14.15 -14.42
N ILE A 115 -5.79 14.21 -13.78
CA ILE A 115 -4.54 13.69 -14.31
C ILE A 115 -4.02 12.60 -13.36
N PRO A 116 -3.72 11.39 -13.87
CA PRO A 116 -3.12 10.35 -13.02
C PRO A 116 -1.71 10.75 -12.59
N ILE A 117 -1.32 10.36 -11.38
CA ILE A 117 0.08 10.46 -10.94
C ILE A 117 0.96 9.54 -11.79
N GLN A 118 2.23 9.90 -11.96
CA GLN A 118 3.13 9.16 -12.85
C GLN A 118 3.48 7.77 -12.32
N SER A 119 3.69 7.67 -11.01
CA SER A 119 4.06 6.41 -10.35
C SER A 119 3.49 6.33 -8.94
N VAL A 120 3.28 5.10 -8.47
CA VAL A 120 2.82 4.80 -7.11
C VAL A 120 3.55 3.59 -6.55
N GLY A 121 3.89 3.63 -5.27
CA GLY A 121 4.32 2.49 -4.47
C GLY A 121 3.15 1.97 -3.62
N CYS A 122 2.86 0.68 -3.73
CA CYS A 122 1.83 0.00 -2.93
C CYS A 122 2.52 -0.86 -1.88
N TYR A 123 2.50 -0.45 -0.62
CA TYR A 123 2.98 -1.28 0.48
C TYR A 123 1.89 -2.25 0.91
N ILE A 124 2.24 -3.53 0.90
CA ILE A 124 1.35 -4.61 1.32
C ILE A 124 1.89 -5.20 2.62
N PRO A 125 1.14 -5.14 3.70
CA PRO A 125 1.54 -5.78 4.94
C PRO A 125 1.85 -7.26 4.72
N GLY A 126 2.82 -7.78 5.44
CA GLY A 126 3.25 -9.18 5.35
C GLY A 126 3.74 -9.65 6.74
N GLY A 127 4.35 -10.82 6.78
CA GLY A 127 4.82 -11.47 8.01
C GLY A 127 3.92 -12.61 8.43
N LEU A 128 3.15 -12.49 9.51
CA LEU A 128 2.30 -13.57 10.04
C LEU A 128 1.13 -13.95 9.12
N ALA A 129 0.60 -13.02 8.33
CA ALA A 129 -0.49 -13.27 7.41
C ALA A 129 -0.18 -12.74 6.01
N LYS A 130 -0.79 -13.37 4.99
CA LYS A 130 -0.69 -12.94 3.59
C LYS A 130 -1.96 -12.18 3.21
N TYR A 131 -1.81 -11.02 2.56
CA TYR A 131 -2.91 -10.12 2.23
C TYR A 131 -3.04 -9.92 0.71
N PRO A 132 -3.42 -10.95 -0.07
CA PRO A 132 -3.58 -10.82 -1.52
C PRO A 132 -4.69 -9.83 -1.89
N SER A 133 -5.72 -9.69 -1.05
CA SER A 133 -6.77 -8.69 -1.21
C SER A 133 -6.23 -7.27 -1.20
N SER A 134 -5.26 -6.95 -0.33
CA SER A 134 -4.64 -5.62 -0.26
C SER A 134 -3.88 -5.28 -1.54
N VAL A 135 -3.27 -6.27 -2.20
CA VAL A 135 -2.67 -6.08 -3.53
C VAL A 135 -3.75 -5.66 -4.53
N ILE A 136 -4.86 -6.38 -4.59
CA ILE A 136 -5.97 -6.08 -5.50
C ILE A 136 -6.52 -4.68 -5.22
N MET A 137 -6.79 -4.36 -3.94
CA MET A 137 -7.37 -3.08 -3.51
C MET A 137 -6.45 -1.88 -3.77
N SER A 138 -5.14 -2.07 -3.83
CA SER A 138 -4.18 -0.99 -4.10
C SER A 138 -3.88 -0.86 -5.60
N VAL A 139 -3.64 -1.99 -6.27
CA VAL A 139 -3.15 -2.00 -7.66
C VAL A 139 -4.26 -1.77 -8.68
N VAL A 140 -5.47 -2.32 -8.44
CA VAL A 140 -6.57 -2.20 -9.40
C VAL A 140 -7.03 -0.74 -9.56
N PRO A 141 -7.28 0.04 -8.49
CA PRO A 141 -7.61 1.45 -8.61
C PRO A 141 -6.51 2.25 -9.30
N ALA A 142 -5.25 2.04 -8.92
CA ALA A 142 -4.11 2.72 -9.53
C ALA A 142 -4.03 2.47 -11.05
N LYS A 143 -4.24 1.22 -11.47
CA LYS A 143 -4.23 0.85 -12.89
C LYS A 143 -5.39 1.47 -13.66
N ILE A 144 -6.59 1.46 -13.07
CA ILE A 144 -7.78 2.06 -13.68
C ILE A 144 -7.65 3.58 -13.75
N ALA A 145 -7.09 4.23 -12.73
CA ALA A 145 -6.78 5.66 -12.75
C ALA A 145 -5.83 6.05 -13.91
N GLY A 146 -5.03 5.11 -14.41
CA GLY A 146 -4.10 5.34 -15.52
C GLY A 146 -2.65 5.60 -15.05
N VAL A 147 -2.31 5.20 -13.82
CA VAL A 147 -0.93 5.28 -13.31
C VAL A 147 -0.02 4.39 -14.16
N LYS A 148 1.05 4.96 -14.71
CA LYS A 148 1.94 4.24 -15.63
C LYS A 148 2.88 3.27 -14.92
N ARG A 149 3.44 3.66 -13.78
CA ARG A 149 4.37 2.84 -13.00
C ARG A 149 3.77 2.51 -11.65
N ILE A 150 3.50 1.22 -11.42
CA ILE A 150 2.97 0.70 -10.15
C ILE A 150 4.00 -0.28 -9.59
N VAL A 151 4.52 0.00 -8.41
CA VAL A 151 5.47 -0.85 -7.70
C VAL A 151 4.78 -1.42 -6.46
N VAL A 152 4.81 -2.72 -6.31
CA VAL A 152 4.27 -3.41 -5.12
C VAL A 152 5.43 -3.88 -4.27
N VAL A 153 5.39 -3.56 -2.98
CA VAL A 153 6.39 -4.00 -2.00
C VAL A 153 5.70 -4.69 -0.83
N SER A 154 6.32 -5.77 -0.36
CA SER A 154 5.87 -6.52 0.81
C SER A 154 7.09 -7.07 1.55
N PRO A 155 7.05 -7.17 2.88
CA PRO A 155 8.12 -7.82 3.63
C PRO A 155 8.30 -9.28 3.16
N PRO A 156 9.54 -9.80 3.12
CA PRO A 156 9.78 -11.21 2.85
C PRO A 156 9.25 -12.08 3.99
N ASN A 157 8.93 -13.34 3.70
CA ASN A 157 8.69 -14.31 4.75
C ASN A 157 10.01 -14.69 5.44
N SER A 158 9.99 -14.85 6.74
CA SER A 158 11.08 -15.37 7.56
C SER A 158 11.13 -16.91 7.48
N ASN A 159 11.28 -17.47 6.29
CA ASN A 159 11.58 -18.92 6.13
C ASN A 159 13.02 -19.10 5.73
#